data_b4c36b0ba0f5515dad54ecccabeeca3d
#
_entry.id   b4c36b0ba0f5515dad54ecccabeeca3d
#
_cell.length_a   1.000
_cell.length_b   1.000
_cell.length_c   1.000
_cell.angle_alpha   90.00
_cell.angle_beta   90.00
_cell.angle_gamma   90.00
#
_symmetry.space_group_name_H-M   'P 1'
#
loop_
_entity.id
_entity.type
_entity.pdbx_description
1 polymer ?
#
loop_
_entity_poly.entity_id
_entity_poly.type
_entity_poly.pdbx_seq_one_letter_code
_entity_poly.pdbx_strand_id
1 'polypeptide(L)'
;MEYTFTFLSQDIQSQLTNVCFFKTVVLLTFFDLSTNQRPLLVQQYIINKYYMRILYTSEINNRPKGDIHMKITCKKSEILNSVNIALKAVPAKSTMPILECIIIEVTDSTIKFITNDMELGIETVVNGLITTAGNVAINAKIFSDIIRKLPDSDVVIETDEKYMTTISCEKSVFTIAGKSGEEFPALPKMEKNEPLILSQFSLKEIIRQTVFSISDNESNKIMTGELFEINGNEFKVVSLDGLRISIRKIFLKDEYKTTKVIVPGKTLNEISKILSGELENEVRIYFSERHVLFEFDNTIVLSRLIEGEYYKINQMLSGDYETKLTINRKMFLECIDRATLLIKESEKKPIILAITESSM
;
A
#
# COMPACT_ATOMS: atom_id res chain seq x y z
N MET A 1 0.57 -40.91 -10.13
CA MET A 1 1.97 -40.71 -10.57
C MET A 1 2.83 -40.87 -9.33
N GLU A 2 3.57 -41.94 -9.27
CA GLU A 2 4.56 -42.17 -8.20
C GLU A 2 5.91 -41.65 -8.69
N TYR A 3 6.57 -40.83 -7.86
CA TYR A 3 7.90 -40.30 -8.14
C TYR A 3 8.93 -40.98 -7.25
N THR A 4 9.93 -41.59 -7.88
CA THR A 4 11.06 -42.22 -7.16
C THR A 4 12.25 -41.27 -7.17
N PHE A 5 12.79 -40.95 -5.99
CA PHE A 5 13.98 -40.10 -5.84
C PHE A 5 15.20 -40.99 -5.57
N THR A 6 16.24 -40.85 -6.38
CA THR A 6 17.52 -41.53 -6.15
C THR A 6 18.58 -40.48 -5.82
N PHE A 7 19.18 -40.61 -4.64
CA PHE A 7 20.31 -39.76 -4.22
C PHE A 7 21.62 -40.50 -4.52
N LEU A 8 22.49 -39.84 -5.28
CA LEU A 8 23.87 -40.28 -5.42
C LEU A 8 24.73 -39.42 -4.50
N SER A 9 25.20 -40.01 -3.38
CA SER A 9 26.24 -39.44 -2.55
C SER A 9 27.59 -39.95 -3.04
N GLN A 10 28.47 -39.09 -3.48
CA GLN A 10 29.91 -39.43 -3.55
C GLN A 10 30.57 -38.85 -2.31
N ASP A 11 30.98 -39.77 -1.41
CA ASP A 11 31.91 -39.49 -0.33
C ASP A 11 33.29 -39.16 -0.92
N ILE A 12 33.73 -37.93 -0.74
CA ILE A 12 35.13 -37.57 -0.86
C ILE A 12 35.57 -37.02 0.51
N GLN A 13 35.96 -37.95 1.38
CA GLN A 13 36.84 -37.66 2.53
C GLN A 13 38.27 -37.75 2.07
N SER A 14 38.94 -36.67 1.82
CA SER A 14 40.35 -36.41 2.15
C SER A 14 40.85 -35.10 1.55
N GLN A 15 41.46 -34.31 2.41
CA GLN A 15 42.19 -33.05 2.20
C GLN A 15 41.39 -31.76 2.41
N LEU A 16 41.27 -31.45 3.68
CA LEU A 16 41.06 -30.10 4.19
C LEU A 16 42.40 -29.44 4.47
N THR A 17 42.77 -28.45 3.68
CA THR A 17 43.46 -27.25 4.14
C THR A 17 43.27 -26.12 3.13
N ASN A 18 42.70 -25.05 3.64
CA ASN A 18 42.57 -23.70 3.07
C ASN A 18 41.55 -23.39 1.97
N VAL A 19 40.57 -22.62 2.43
CA VAL A 19 39.72 -21.66 1.70
C VAL A 19 38.85 -22.22 0.58
N CYS A 20 37.62 -22.35 1.09
CA CYS A 20 36.55 -22.56 0.46
C CYS A 20 35.77 -22.26 -0.56
N PHE A 21 35.36 -22.88 -1.45
CA PHE A 21 34.06 -22.85 -2.18
C PHE A 21 33.67 -24.28 -2.55
N PHE A 22 32.86 -24.92 -1.73
CA PHE A 22 32.25 -26.19 -2.13
C PHE A 22 31.05 -25.87 -3.07
N LYS A 23 31.26 -26.10 -4.35
CA LYS A 23 30.18 -26.29 -5.30
C LYS A 23 29.79 -27.77 -5.32
N THR A 24 28.84 -28.18 -4.52
CA THR A 24 28.19 -29.48 -4.70
C THR A 24 27.06 -29.31 -5.72
N VAL A 25 27.18 -29.93 -6.87
CA VAL A 25 26.17 -29.96 -7.90
C VAL A 25 25.25 -31.15 -7.63
N VAL A 26 23.99 -30.91 -7.24
CA VAL A 26 22.96 -31.95 -7.17
C VAL A 26 22.25 -32.00 -8.52
N LEU A 27 22.51 -33.05 -9.28
CA LEU A 27 21.77 -33.34 -10.50
C LEU A 27 20.48 -34.07 -10.12
N LEU A 28 19.35 -33.38 -10.22
CA LEU A 28 18.03 -34.00 -10.15
C LEU A 28 17.63 -34.43 -11.57
N THR A 29 17.63 -35.73 -11.83
CA THR A 29 17.08 -36.32 -13.06
C THR A 29 15.66 -36.76 -12.78
N PHE A 30 14.71 -36.23 -13.51
CA PHE A 30 13.33 -36.70 -13.51
C PHE A 30 13.19 -37.77 -14.62
N PHE A 31 12.76 -38.94 -14.24
CA PHE A 31 12.36 -39.98 -15.20
C PHE A 31 10.83 -40.00 -15.27
N ASP A 32 10.29 -39.78 -16.44
CA ASP A 32 8.91 -40.10 -16.74
C ASP A 32 8.88 -41.55 -17.28
N LEU A 33 8.31 -42.44 -16.48
CA LEU A 33 8.23 -43.88 -16.80
C LEU A 33 7.21 -44.20 -17.88
N SER A 34 6.47 -43.21 -18.39
CA SER A 34 5.42 -43.41 -19.41
C SER A 34 5.88 -43.17 -20.85
N THR A 35 7.04 -42.56 -21.04
CA THR A 35 7.56 -42.26 -22.37
C THR A 35 9.04 -42.56 -22.43
N ASN A 36 9.42 -43.41 -23.37
CA ASN A 36 10.80 -43.85 -23.61
C ASN A 36 11.69 -42.71 -24.18
N GLN A 37 11.59 -41.49 -23.65
CA GLN A 37 12.35 -40.32 -24.11
C GLN A 37 13.42 -39.92 -23.12
N ARG A 38 14.52 -39.36 -23.64
CA ARG A 38 15.76 -38.98 -22.96
C ARG A 38 15.51 -37.99 -21.79
N PRO A 39 16.37 -37.99 -20.74
CA PRO A 39 16.20 -37.16 -19.59
C PRO A 39 16.25 -35.68 -19.97
N LEU A 40 15.21 -34.92 -19.58
CA LEU A 40 15.17 -33.46 -19.69
C LEU A 40 16.04 -32.84 -18.61
N LEU A 41 17.10 -32.16 -19.00
CA LEU A 41 17.89 -31.28 -18.14
C LEU A 41 17.01 -30.10 -17.68
N VAL A 42 16.54 -30.14 -16.45
CA VAL A 42 15.82 -29.03 -15.86
C VAL A 42 16.81 -27.90 -15.59
N GLN A 43 16.52 -26.71 -16.13
CA GLN A 43 17.38 -25.55 -16.14
C GLN A 43 17.97 -25.21 -14.76
N GLN A 44 19.24 -24.85 -14.76
CA GLN A 44 20.09 -24.44 -13.62
C GLN A 44 19.46 -23.40 -12.67
N TYR A 45 18.42 -22.71 -13.11
CA TYR A 45 17.67 -21.69 -12.36
C TYR A 45 16.83 -22.28 -11.20
N ILE A 46 16.24 -23.46 -11.36
CA ILE A 46 15.44 -24.10 -10.30
C ILE A 46 16.34 -24.69 -9.23
N ILE A 47 17.49 -25.23 -9.65
CA ILE A 47 18.49 -25.82 -8.75
C ILE A 47 19.10 -24.74 -7.84
N ASN A 48 19.47 -23.57 -8.36
CA ASN A 48 19.99 -22.45 -7.55
C ASN A 48 19.00 -21.95 -6.50
N LYS A 49 17.69 -21.97 -6.80
CA LYS A 49 16.66 -21.48 -5.87
C LYS A 49 16.42 -22.45 -4.71
N TYR A 50 16.53 -23.76 -4.94
CA TYR A 50 16.40 -24.78 -3.89
C TYR A 50 17.69 -24.91 -3.07
N TYR A 51 18.86 -24.75 -3.69
CA TYR A 51 20.17 -24.85 -3.03
C TYR A 51 20.41 -23.70 -2.06
N MET A 52 20.06 -22.48 -2.44
CA MET A 52 20.10 -21.32 -1.54
C MET A 52 19.21 -21.54 -0.31
N ARG A 53 18.13 -22.29 -0.44
CA ARG A 53 17.21 -22.58 0.66
C ARG A 53 17.78 -23.59 1.67
N ILE A 54 18.55 -24.58 1.22
CA ILE A 54 19.14 -25.62 2.08
C ILE A 54 20.41 -25.10 2.79
N LEU A 55 21.26 -24.34 2.11
CA LEU A 55 22.45 -23.71 2.73
C LEU A 55 22.05 -22.62 3.73
N TYR A 56 21.01 -21.86 3.43
CA TYR A 56 20.52 -20.80 4.32
C TYR A 56 19.98 -21.35 5.65
N THR A 57 19.34 -22.50 5.65
CA THR A 57 18.82 -23.12 6.89
C THR A 57 19.90 -23.77 7.76
N SER A 58 21.01 -24.27 7.19
CA SER A 58 22.08 -24.89 7.97
C SER A 58 23.02 -23.88 8.62
N GLU A 59 23.25 -22.72 8.02
CA GLU A 59 24.06 -21.66 8.60
C GLU A 59 23.34 -20.86 9.70
N ILE A 60 22.01 -20.75 9.63
CA ILE A 60 21.20 -20.02 10.61
C ILE A 60 21.17 -20.76 11.98
N ASN A 61 21.17 -22.08 11.97
CA ASN A 61 21.08 -22.87 13.22
C ASN A 61 22.38 -22.87 14.05
N ASN A 62 23.50 -22.39 13.52
CA ASN A 62 24.80 -22.38 14.18
C ASN A 62 25.35 -20.98 14.54
N ARG A 63 24.60 -19.89 14.26
CA ARG A 63 25.04 -18.57 14.74
C ARG A 63 24.68 -18.41 16.21
N PRO A 64 25.62 -17.95 17.08
CA PRO A 64 25.24 -17.54 18.42
C PRO A 64 24.17 -16.44 18.27
N LYS A 65 22.98 -16.66 18.84
CA LYS A 65 21.96 -15.62 18.91
C LYS A 65 22.57 -14.48 19.73
N GLY A 66 22.74 -13.30 19.11
CA GLY A 66 22.97 -12.06 19.83
C GLY A 66 21.81 -11.79 20.80
N ASP A 67 22.00 -10.91 21.74
CA ASP A 67 20.93 -10.51 22.64
C ASP A 67 19.72 -10.02 21.82
N ILE A 68 18.52 -10.43 22.22
CA ILE A 68 17.29 -10.11 21.50
C ILE A 68 16.93 -8.66 21.82
N HIS A 69 16.99 -7.81 20.78
CA HIS A 69 16.59 -6.40 20.87
C HIS A 69 15.07 -6.21 20.81
N MET A 70 14.36 -7.02 19.99
CA MET A 70 12.91 -6.98 19.83
C MET A 70 12.36 -8.37 19.54
N LYS A 71 11.20 -8.72 20.11
CA LYS A 71 10.51 -9.97 19.79
C LYS A 71 9.01 -9.85 19.92
N ILE A 72 8.31 -10.25 18.85
CA ILE A 72 6.84 -10.30 18.77
C ILE A 72 6.37 -11.60 18.15
N THR A 73 5.13 -11.97 18.46
CA THR A 73 4.42 -13.09 17.82
C THR A 73 3.02 -12.63 17.42
N CYS A 74 2.70 -12.70 16.14
CA CYS A 74 1.41 -12.24 15.59
C CYS A 74 0.85 -13.26 14.59
N LYS A 75 -0.47 -13.28 14.43
CA LYS A 75 -1.08 -14.06 13.34
C LYS A 75 -0.67 -13.49 11.97
N LYS A 76 -0.37 -14.38 11.02
CA LYS A 76 -0.03 -13.95 9.66
C LYS A 76 -1.07 -13.02 9.06
N SER A 77 -2.37 -13.30 9.25
CA SER A 77 -3.46 -12.48 8.72
C SER A 77 -3.41 -11.02 9.22
N GLU A 78 -3.13 -10.82 10.52
CA GLU A 78 -2.98 -9.49 11.13
C GLU A 78 -1.80 -8.73 10.53
N ILE A 79 -0.62 -9.38 10.46
CA ILE A 79 0.57 -8.78 9.85
C ILE A 79 0.32 -8.44 8.38
N LEU A 80 -0.26 -9.38 7.61
CA LEU A 80 -0.48 -9.20 6.18
C LEU A 80 -1.41 -8.03 5.88
N ASN A 81 -2.50 -7.89 6.66
CA ASN A 81 -3.41 -6.77 6.53
C ASN A 81 -2.69 -5.44 6.81
N SER A 82 -2.02 -5.35 7.95
CA SER A 82 -1.32 -4.13 8.36
C SER A 82 -0.17 -3.77 7.43
N VAL A 83 0.59 -4.75 6.92
CA VAL A 83 1.63 -4.52 5.89
C VAL A 83 1.02 -3.99 4.60
N ASN A 84 -0.09 -4.56 4.13
CA ASN A 84 -0.75 -4.08 2.91
C ASN A 84 -1.25 -2.63 3.03
N ILE A 85 -1.69 -2.23 4.23
CA ILE A 85 -2.06 -0.85 4.55
C ILE A 85 -0.81 0.04 4.57
N ALA A 86 0.20 -0.32 5.35
CA ALA A 86 1.42 0.47 5.50
C ALA A 86 2.16 0.68 4.16
N LEU A 87 2.19 -0.32 3.29
CA LEU A 87 2.82 -0.22 1.96
C LEU A 87 2.29 0.93 1.08
N LYS A 88 1.12 1.49 1.39
CA LYS A 88 0.53 2.60 0.63
C LYS A 88 1.29 3.93 0.78
N ALA A 89 2.08 4.06 1.85
CA ALA A 89 2.95 5.22 2.06
C ALA A 89 4.45 4.90 1.85
N VAL A 90 4.78 3.77 1.22
CA VAL A 90 6.16 3.44 0.84
C VAL A 90 6.43 3.94 -0.58
N PRO A 91 7.41 4.83 -0.80
CA PRO A 91 7.74 5.32 -2.14
C PRO A 91 8.34 4.20 -3.00
N ALA A 92 8.03 4.19 -4.30
CA ALA A 92 8.59 3.22 -5.24
C ALA A 92 10.13 3.36 -5.39
N LYS A 93 10.63 4.59 -5.29
CA LYS A 93 12.04 4.97 -5.23
C LYS A 93 12.17 6.22 -4.37
N SER A 94 13.21 6.29 -3.58
CA SER A 94 13.52 7.47 -2.76
C SER A 94 15.00 7.81 -2.82
N THR A 95 15.31 9.10 -2.72
CA THR A 95 16.68 9.58 -2.46
C THR A 95 17.15 9.24 -1.06
N MET A 96 16.22 8.96 -0.16
CA MET A 96 16.46 8.50 1.22
C MET A 96 16.09 7.01 1.33
N PRO A 97 17.06 6.07 1.27
CA PRO A 97 16.75 4.63 1.25
C PRO A 97 15.98 4.14 2.49
N ILE A 98 16.03 4.87 3.60
CA ILE A 98 15.29 4.53 4.82
C ILE A 98 13.76 4.61 4.61
N LEU A 99 13.28 5.48 3.72
CA LEU A 99 11.85 5.61 3.41
C LEU A 99 11.29 4.41 2.62
N GLU A 100 12.15 3.57 2.03
CA GLU A 100 11.75 2.31 1.42
C GLU A 100 11.52 1.20 2.47
N CYS A 101 11.74 1.53 3.75
CA CYS A 101 11.53 0.61 4.86
C CYS A 101 10.16 0.79 5.51
N ILE A 102 9.71 -0.27 6.17
CA ILE A 102 8.65 -0.26 7.16
C ILE A 102 9.31 -0.31 8.53
N ILE A 103 8.85 0.55 9.43
CA ILE A 103 9.26 0.50 10.84
C ILE A 103 8.34 -0.45 11.57
N ILE A 104 8.91 -1.36 12.31
CA ILE A 104 8.22 -2.13 13.34
C ILE A 104 8.62 -1.49 14.67
N GLU A 105 7.69 -0.79 15.29
CA GLU A 105 7.86 -0.17 16.60
C GLU A 105 7.05 -0.97 17.62
N VAL A 106 7.71 -1.47 18.63
CA VAL A 106 7.12 -2.29 19.67
C VAL A 106 7.36 -1.64 21.02
N THR A 107 6.29 -1.23 21.67
CA THR A 107 6.29 -0.76 23.07
C THR A 107 5.83 -1.90 23.98
N ASP A 108 5.73 -1.66 25.28
CA ASP A 108 5.21 -2.67 26.22
C ASP A 108 3.75 -3.06 25.96
N SER A 109 2.99 -2.24 25.23
CA SER A 109 1.55 -2.43 25.04
C SER A 109 1.10 -2.45 23.58
N THR A 110 1.91 -2.00 22.63
CA THR A 110 1.50 -1.84 21.24
C THR A 110 2.57 -2.28 20.25
N ILE A 111 2.12 -2.86 19.15
CA ILE A 111 2.93 -3.17 17.99
C ILE A 111 2.43 -2.26 16.85
N LYS A 112 3.30 -1.44 16.30
CA LYS A 112 2.97 -0.49 15.23
C LYS A 112 3.82 -0.74 14.01
N PHE A 113 3.19 -0.66 12.85
CA PHE A 113 3.88 -0.58 11.56
C PHE A 113 3.75 0.84 11.03
N ILE A 114 4.88 1.47 10.74
CA ILE A 114 4.94 2.88 10.34
C ILE A 114 5.68 2.99 9.01
N THR A 115 5.12 3.77 8.10
CA THR A 115 5.73 4.12 6.80
C THR A 115 5.52 5.60 6.50
N ASN A 116 6.40 6.20 5.70
CA ASN A 116 6.36 7.63 5.42
C ASN A 116 7.10 7.91 4.10
N ASP A 117 6.51 8.68 3.20
CA ASP A 117 7.17 9.20 1.99
C ASP A 117 7.43 10.72 2.06
N MET A 118 7.33 11.32 3.26
CA MET A 118 7.44 12.75 3.59
C MET A 118 6.21 13.60 3.22
N GLU A 119 5.27 13.09 2.44
CA GLU A 119 3.99 13.72 2.13
C GLU A 119 2.82 12.93 2.71
N LEU A 120 2.95 11.61 2.70
CA LEU A 120 1.97 10.65 3.22
C LEU A 120 2.65 9.73 4.22
N GLY A 121 2.13 9.68 5.44
CA GLY A 121 2.56 8.76 6.48
C GLY A 121 1.41 7.87 6.92
N ILE A 122 1.70 6.61 7.19
CA ILE A 122 0.73 5.65 7.70
C ILE A 122 1.29 4.98 8.95
N GLU A 123 0.49 4.95 9.99
CA GLU A 123 0.70 4.16 11.21
C GLU A 123 -0.47 3.19 11.36
N THR A 124 -0.18 1.91 11.57
CA THR A 124 -1.21 0.91 11.83
C THR A 124 -0.81 0.01 13.00
N VAL A 125 -1.75 -0.26 13.90
CA VAL A 125 -1.54 -1.12 15.06
C VAL A 125 -1.83 -2.57 14.68
N VAL A 126 -0.95 -3.47 15.12
CA VAL A 126 -1.03 -4.91 14.87
C VAL A 126 -1.31 -5.62 16.18
N ASN A 127 -2.26 -6.55 16.17
CA ASN A 127 -2.53 -7.38 17.34
C ASN A 127 -1.52 -8.53 17.43
N GLY A 128 -0.93 -8.71 18.59
CA GLY A 128 0.05 -9.78 18.82
C GLY A 128 0.57 -9.84 20.23
N LEU A 129 1.37 -10.87 20.50
CA LEU A 129 2.07 -11.05 21.76
C LEU A 129 3.42 -10.33 21.69
N ILE A 130 3.66 -9.45 22.65
CA ILE A 130 4.92 -8.74 22.82
C ILE A 130 5.75 -9.50 23.85
N THR A 131 6.95 -9.91 23.47
CA THR A 131 7.89 -10.55 24.38
C THR A 131 9.00 -9.58 24.78
N THR A 132 9.50 -8.78 23.84
CA THR A 132 10.54 -7.77 24.06
C THR A 132 10.22 -6.55 23.22
N ALA A 133 10.14 -5.38 23.85
CA ALA A 133 9.95 -4.09 23.19
C ALA A 133 11.22 -3.67 22.43
N GLY A 134 11.08 -2.87 21.37
CA GLY A 134 12.18 -2.38 20.56
C GLY A 134 11.69 -1.84 19.23
N ASN A 135 12.62 -1.48 18.36
CA ASN A 135 12.26 -0.99 17.02
C ASN A 135 13.25 -1.48 15.97
N VAL A 136 12.77 -1.61 14.74
CA VAL A 136 13.59 -1.94 13.58
C VAL A 136 12.96 -1.39 12.30
N ALA A 137 13.81 -0.88 11.41
CA ALA A 137 13.46 -0.52 10.03
C ALA A 137 13.89 -1.64 9.09
N ILE A 138 12.95 -2.24 8.36
CA ILE A 138 13.23 -3.31 7.40
C ILE A 138 12.67 -2.96 6.02
N ASN A 139 13.30 -3.47 4.95
CA ASN A 139 12.81 -3.20 3.60
C ASN A 139 11.36 -3.68 3.44
N ALA A 140 10.46 -2.73 3.17
CA ALA A 140 9.02 -2.97 3.16
C ALA A 140 8.59 -3.98 2.10
N LYS A 141 9.20 -3.94 0.91
CA LYS A 141 8.88 -4.85 -0.18
C LYS A 141 9.32 -6.29 0.14
N ILE A 142 10.55 -6.46 0.61
CA ILE A 142 11.08 -7.78 0.98
C ILE A 142 10.23 -8.37 2.11
N PHE A 143 9.94 -7.58 3.14
CA PHE A 143 9.10 -7.99 4.26
C PHE A 143 7.71 -8.44 3.79
N SER A 144 7.04 -7.62 2.99
CA SER A 144 5.73 -7.96 2.42
C SER A 144 5.76 -9.24 1.59
N ASP A 145 6.78 -9.44 0.75
CA ASP A 145 6.91 -10.64 -0.08
C ASP A 145 7.12 -11.90 0.75
N ILE A 146 7.86 -11.79 1.87
CA ILE A 146 8.01 -12.89 2.85
C ILE A 146 6.66 -13.21 3.48
N ILE A 147 6.00 -12.22 4.11
CA ILE A 147 4.74 -12.42 4.83
C ILE A 147 3.66 -13.03 3.93
N ARG A 148 3.55 -12.58 2.68
CA ARG A 148 2.57 -13.15 1.73
C ARG A 148 2.76 -14.63 1.48
N LYS A 149 4.01 -15.13 1.52
CA LYS A 149 4.36 -16.50 1.17
C LYS A 149 4.45 -17.46 2.37
N LEU A 150 4.36 -16.94 3.60
CA LEU A 150 4.31 -17.76 4.79
C LEU A 150 3.03 -18.61 4.84
N PRO A 151 3.04 -19.76 5.56
CA PRO A 151 1.83 -20.48 5.93
C PRO A 151 0.86 -19.62 6.74
N ASP A 152 -0.41 -20.01 6.84
CA ASP A 152 -1.41 -19.29 7.65
C ASP A 152 -1.35 -19.76 9.11
N SER A 153 -0.31 -19.32 9.81
CA SER A 153 0.03 -19.66 11.19
C SER A 153 0.61 -18.45 11.91
N ASP A 154 0.97 -18.61 13.17
CA ASP A 154 1.64 -17.56 13.93
C ASP A 154 3.05 -17.29 13.39
N VAL A 155 3.36 -16.02 13.26
CA VAL A 155 4.66 -15.52 12.78
C VAL A 155 5.40 -14.90 13.95
N VAL A 156 6.61 -15.38 14.19
CA VAL A 156 7.54 -14.81 15.17
C VAL A 156 8.54 -13.92 14.45
N ILE A 157 8.67 -12.69 14.89
CA ILE A 157 9.64 -11.71 14.40
C ILE A 157 10.59 -11.38 15.53
N GLU A 158 11.87 -11.66 15.36
CA GLU A 158 12.93 -11.39 16.31
C GLU A 158 14.02 -10.53 15.67
N THR A 159 14.48 -9.52 16.38
CA THR A 159 15.58 -8.65 15.92
C THR A 159 16.70 -8.70 16.97
N ASP A 160 17.95 -8.83 16.53
CA ASP A 160 19.15 -8.75 17.38
C ASP A 160 19.67 -7.31 17.51
N GLU A 161 20.68 -7.09 18.33
CA GLU A 161 21.34 -5.78 18.54
C GLU A 161 21.97 -5.20 17.26
N LYS A 162 22.21 -6.03 16.24
CA LYS A 162 22.73 -5.62 14.94
C LYS A 162 21.63 -5.40 13.91
N TYR A 163 20.39 -5.33 14.35
CA TYR A 163 19.19 -5.20 13.52
C TYR A 163 18.99 -6.32 12.50
N MET A 164 19.65 -7.48 12.70
CA MET A 164 19.33 -8.66 11.90
C MET A 164 17.99 -9.22 12.35
N THR A 165 17.01 -9.17 11.47
CA THR A 165 15.63 -9.56 11.75
C THR A 165 15.34 -10.96 11.22
N THR A 166 14.99 -11.87 12.12
CA THR A 166 14.57 -13.23 11.81
C THR A 166 13.06 -13.33 11.87
N ILE A 167 12.47 -13.79 10.78
CA ILE A 167 11.03 -14.02 10.63
C ILE A 167 10.83 -15.52 10.52
N SER A 168 10.12 -16.12 11.47
CA SER A 168 9.87 -17.56 11.49
C SER A 168 8.38 -17.87 11.56
N CYS A 169 7.96 -18.87 10.81
CA CYS A 169 6.60 -19.39 10.80
C CYS A 169 6.67 -20.88 10.47
N GLU A 170 6.24 -21.72 11.40
CA GLU A 170 6.38 -23.18 11.34
C GLU A 170 7.85 -23.59 11.04
N LYS A 171 8.08 -24.22 9.88
CA LYS A 171 9.42 -24.66 9.43
C LYS A 171 10.14 -23.62 8.57
N SER A 172 9.48 -22.51 8.25
CA SER A 172 10.05 -21.46 7.40
C SER A 172 10.77 -20.43 8.26
N VAL A 173 12.02 -20.13 7.94
CA VAL A 173 12.83 -19.11 8.61
C VAL A 173 13.50 -18.23 7.58
N PHE A 174 13.37 -16.93 7.74
CA PHE A 174 14.00 -15.91 6.90
C PHE A 174 14.75 -14.94 7.78
N THR A 175 15.95 -14.54 7.36
CA THR A 175 16.72 -13.49 8.03
C THR A 175 17.00 -12.38 7.06
N ILE A 176 16.65 -11.16 7.43
CA ILE A 176 16.86 -9.95 6.64
C ILE A 176 17.61 -8.91 7.46
N ALA A 177 18.48 -8.15 6.80
CA ALA A 177 19.15 -7.02 7.44
C ALA A 177 18.17 -5.87 7.60
N GLY A 178 18.11 -5.33 8.81
CA GLY A 178 17.39 -4.11 9.14
C GLY A 178 18.36 -2.96 9.44
N LYS A 179 17.77 -1.86 9.90
CA LYS A 179 18.45 -0.65 10.39
C LYS A 179 17.80 -0.20 11.68
N SER A 180 18.44 0.71 12.39
CA SER A 180 17.81 1.37 13.52
C SER A 180 16.53 2.11 13.09
N GLY A 181 15.44 1.93 13.83
CA GLY A 181 14.21 2.69 13.61
C GLY A 181 14.36 4.19 13.94
N GLU A 182 15.37 4.55 14.72
CA GLU A 182 15.66 5.96 15.08
C GLU A 182 16.10 6.80 13.87
N GLU A 183 16.66 6.18 12.84
CA GLU A 183 17.03 6.85 11.58
C GLU A 183 15.82 7.25 10.73
N PHE A 184 14.65 6.72 11.04
CA PHE A 184 13.44 6.95 10.26
C PHE A 184 12.79 8.29 10.64
N PRO A 185 12.41 9.13 9.67
CA PRO A 185 11.74 10.39 9.95
C PRO A 185 10.40 10.16 10.65
N ALA A 186 10.29 10.65 11.89
CA ALA A 186 9.05 10.53 12.65
C ALA A 186 7.90 11.27 11.96
N LEU A 187 6.70 10.71 12.08
CA LEU A 187 5.49 11.38 11.61
C LEU A 187 5.25 12.65 12.43
N PRO A 188 4.87 13.77 11.79
CA PRO A 188 4.50 14.99 12.51
C PRO A 188 3.40 14.72 13.53
N LYS A 189 3.59 15.19 14.74
CA LYS A 189 2.55 15.15 15.78
C LYS A 189 1.50 16.18 15.45
N MET A 190 0.26 15.77 15.41
CA MET A 190 -0.89 16.63 15.17
C MET A 190 -1.82 16.60 16.37
N GLU A 191 -2.29 17.76 16.80
CA GLU A 191 -3.32 17.85 17.83
C GLU A 191 -4.65 17.34 17.29
N LYS A 192 -5.26 16.39 17.99
CA LYS A 192 -6.56 15.82 17.65
C LYS A 192 -7.67 16.65 18.32
N ASN A 193 -7.96 17.79 17.73
CA ASN A 193 -9.08 18.64 18.14
C ASN A 193 -10.41 18.05 17.61
N GLU A 194 -11.44 18.86 17.41
CA GLU A 194 -12.75 18.41 16.93
C GLU A 194 -12.65 17.70 15.57
N PRO A 195 -12.89 16.38 15.47
CA PRO A 195 -12.84 15.66 14.21
C PRO A 195 -14.12 15.85 13.40
N LEU A 196 -13.98 15.95 12.08
CA LEU A 196 -15.08 15.67 11.18
C LEU A 196 -15.34 14.15 11.17
N ILE A 197 -16.56 13.71 11.50
CA ILE A 197 -16.93 12.30 11.59
C ILE A 197 -17.89 11.93 10.47
N LEU A 198 -17.55 10.90 9.72
CA LEU A 198 -18.44 10.30 8.72
C LEU A 198 -18.19 8.79 8.60
N SER A 199 -19.11 8.07 7.92
CA SER A 199 -18.85 6.65 7.68
C SER A 199 -17.74 6.44 6.66
N GLN A 200 -16.98 5.38 6.81
CA GLN A 200 -15.94 4.98 5.84
C GLN A 200 -16.52 4.81 4.44
N PHE A 201 -17.73 4.24 4.34
CA PHE A 201 -18.48 4.14 3.08
C PHE A 201 -18.70 5.51 2.43
N SER A 202 -19.18 6.50 3.20
CA SER A 202 -19.46 7.84 2.68
C SER A 202 -18.21 8.52 2.15
N LEU A 203 -17.12 8.46 2.89
CA LEU A 203 -15.84 9.03 2.45
C LEU A 203 -15.33 8.33 1.18
N LYS A 204 -15.37 7.00 1.15
CA LYS A 204 -14.96 6.20 -0.01
C LYS A 204 -15.77 6.55 -1.26
N GLU A 205 -17.10 6.69 -1.12
CA GLU A 205 -17.97 7.07 -2.23
C GLU A 205 -17.75 8.50 -2.71
N ILE A 206 -17.51 9.44 -1.81
CA ILE A 206 -17.14 10.81 -2.17
C ILE A 206 -15.87 10.82 -2.99
N ILE A 207 -14.80 10.20 -2.49
CA ILE A 207 -13.52 10.10 -3.21
C ILE A 207 -13.72 9.45 -4.58
N ARG A 208 -14.43 8.31 -4.64
CA ARG A 208 -14.69 7.61 -5.91
C ARG A 208 -15.41 8.49 -6.95
N GLN A 209 -16.26 9.40 -6.48
CA GLN A 209 -17.07 10.27 -7.35
C GLN A 209 -16.37 11.57 -7.74
N THR A 210 -15.22 11.87 -7.16
CA THR A 210 -14.51 13.13 -7.40
C THR A 210 -13.07 12.94 -7.89
N VAL A 211 -12.30 12.03 -7.31
CA VAL A 211 -10.85 11.91 -7.52
C VAL A 211 -10.42 11.73 -8.99
N PHE A 212 -11.28 11.16 -9.83
CA PHE A 212 -10.96 10.97 -11.26
C PHE A 212 -10.87 12.28 -12.06
N SER A 213 -11.32 13.39 -11.49
CA SER A 213 -11.27 14.73 -12.13
C SER A 213 -10.10 15.60 -11.64
N ILE A 214 -9.18 15.07 -10.83
CA ILE A 214 -7.93 15.77 -10.53
C ILE A 214 -7.01 15.80 -11.75
N SER A 215 -6.07 16.74 -11.78
CA SER A 215 -5.05 16.82 -12.82
C SER A 215 -3.86 15.92 -12.50
N ASP A 216 -3.35 15.23 -13.52
CA ASP A 216 -2.07 14.52 -13.45
C ASP A 216 -0.86 15.46 -13.68
N ASN A 217 -1.11 16.72 -14.02
CA ASN A 217 -0.07 17.69 -14.30
C ASN A 217 0.44 18.35 -13.02
N GLU A 218 1.61 17.93 -12.57
CA GLU A 218 2.27 18.46 -11.37
C GLU A 218 2.68 19.95 -11.48
N SER A 219 2.68 20.55 -12.67
CA SER A 219 2.96 21.97 -12.83
C SER A 219 1.91 22.86 -12.15
N ASN A 220 0.71 22.34 -11.93
CA ASN A 220 -0.36 22.98 -11.18
C ASN A 220 -0.77 22.14 -9.99
N LYS A 221 0.00 22.25 -8.89
CA LYS A 221 -0.21 21.46 -7.69
C LYS A 221 -1.63 21.56 -7.12
N ILE A 222 -2.29 22.70 -7.22
CA ILE A 222 -3.65 22.90 -6.68
C ILE A 222 -4.64 21.93 -7.37
N MET A 223 -4.51 21.71 -8.68
CA MET A 223 -5.38 20.81 -9.43
C MET A 223 -5.06 19.31 -9.20
N THR A 224 -3.91 18.97 -8.59
CA THR A 224 -3.60 17.57 -8.23
C THR A 224 -4.26 17.13 -6.93
N GLY A 225 -4.99 18.03 -6.27
CA GLY A 225 -5.73 17.75 -5.04
C GLY A 225 -7.21 18.05 -5.17
N GLU A 226 -7.96 17.65 -4.16
CA GLU A 226 -9.37 17.95 -4.01
C GLU A 226 -9.60 19.01 -2.94
N LEU A 227 -10.48 19.95 -3.21
CA LEU A 227 -10.96 20.88 -2.21
C LEU A 227 -11.94 20.16 -1.27
N PHE A 228 -11.64 20.15 0.01
CA PHE A 228 -12.58 19.82 1.08
C PHE A 228 -13.08 21.14 1.69
N GLU A 229 -14.35 21.40 1.53
CA GLU A 229 -15.04 22.59 2.03
C GLU A 229 -16.15 22.18 2.99
N ILE A 230 -16.04 22.59 4.24
CA ILE A 230 -17.01 22.35 5.31
C ILE A 230 -17.62 23.69 5.68
N ASN A 231 -18.96 23.76 5.74
CA ASN A 231 -19.68 24.93 6.18
C ASN A 231 -20.93 24.53 6.98
N GLY A 232 -20.86 24.64 8.29
CA GLY A 232 -21.88 24.11 9.18
C GLY A 232 -22.00 22.57 9.00
N ASN A 233 -23.16 22.11 8.57
CA ASN A 233 -23.39 20.70 8.30
C ASN A 233 -23.20 20.29 6.82
N GLU A 234 -22.84 21.21 5.93
CA GLU A 234 -22.54 20.87 4.52
C GLU A 234 -21.05 20.50 4.38
N PHE A 235 -20.77 19.31 3.90
CA PHE A 235 -19.45 18.89 3.44
C PHE A 235 -19.45 18.75 1.93
N LYS A 236 -18.63 19.56 1.28
CA LYS A 236 -18.49 19.62 -0.18
C LYS A 236 -17.08 19.28 -0.58
N VAL A 237 -16.95 18.38 -1.54
CA VAL A 237 -15.67 17.98 -2.16
C VAL A 237 -15.70 18.36 -3.63
N VAL A 238 -14.60 18.96 -4.10
CA VAL A 238 -14.47 19.43 -5.48
C VAL A 238 -13.12 19.03 -6.03
N SER A 239 -13.11 18.54 -7.25
CA SER A 239 -11.92 18.30 -8.06
C SER A 239 -12.07 18.89 -9.46
N LEU A 240 -10.96 19.27 -10.10
CA LEU A 240 -10.95 19.77 -11.47
C LEU A 240 -9.58 19.58 -12.14
N ASP A 241 -9.56 19.47 -13.46
CA ASP A 241 -8.32 19.37 -14.26
C ASP A 241 -8.26 20.41 -15.42
N GLY A 242 -9.18 21.38 -15.42
CA GLY A 242 -9.31 22.40 -16.47
C GLY A 242 -10.24 22.00 -17.61
N LEU A 243 -10.62 20.72 -17.76
CA LEU A 243 -11.56 20.22 -18.75
C LEU A 243 -12.87 19.74 -18.13
N ARG A 244 -12.83 19.31 -16.87
CA ARG A 244 -13.96 18.76 -16.12
C ARG A 244 -13.89 19.19 -14.67
N ILE A 245 -15.05 19.22 -14.04
CA ILE A 245 -15.22 19.54 -12.62
C ILE A 245 -16.13 18.47 -12.03
N SER A 246 -15.71 17.85 -10.95
CA SER A 246 -16.54 16.96 -10.14
C SER A 246 -16.85 17.61 -8.81
N ILE A 247 -18.12 17.60 -8.43
CA ILE A 247 -18.61 18.17 -7.17
C ILE A 247 -19.47 17.13 -6.48
N ARG A 248 -19.13 16.84 -5.22
CA ARG A 248 -19.98 16.04 -4.36
C ARG A 248 -20.28 16.80 -3.08
N LYS A 249 -21.57 16.82 -2.70
CA LYS A 249 -22.05 17.41 -1.45
C LYS A 249 -22.79 16.36 -0.64
N ILE A 250 -22.55 16.36 0.64
CA ILE A 250 -23.32 15.59 1.63
C ILE A 250 -23.66 16.48 2.81
N PHE A 251 -24.71 16.10 3.53
CA PHE A 251 -25.07 16.72 4.79
C PHE A 251 -24.60 15.83 5.94
N LEU A 252 -23.86 16.45 6.85
CA LEU A 252 -23.34 15.82 8.06
C LEU A 252 -24.42 15.80 9.14
N LYS A 253 -24.26 14.95 10.15
CA LYS A 253 -25.15 14.89 11.30
C LYS A 253 -25.04 16.11 12.20
N ASP A 254 -23.79 16.58 12.37
CA ASP A 254 -23.41 17.64 13.28
C ASP A 254 -22.96 18.88 12.50
N GLU A 255 -22.90 20.02 13.18
CA GLU A 255 -22.35 21.25 12.64
C GLU A 255 -20.88 21.38 12.99
N TYR A 256 -20.09 21.80 12.01
CA TYR A 256 -18.65 21.95 12.14
C TYR A 256 -18.20 23.37 11.77
N LYS A 257 -17.04 23.73 12.29
CA LYS A 257 -16.39 25.00 11.95
C LYS A 257 -16.08 25.06 10.45
N THR A 258 -16.33 26.22 9.85
CA THR A 258 -15.97 26.43 8.43
C THR A 258 -14.50 26.17 8.20
N THR A 259 -14.23 25.21 7.30
CA THR A 259 -12.87 24.73 6.98
C THR A 259 -12.75 24.57 5.47
N LYS A 260 -11.63 25.04 4.92
CA LYS A 260 -11.28 24.86 3.50
C LYS A 260 -9.84 24.39 3.41
N VAL A 261 -9.64 23.21 2.85
CA VAL A 261 -8.30 22.61 2.68
C VAL A 261 -8.23 21.90 1.36
N ILE A 262 -7.01 21.75 0.82
CA ILE A 262 -6.77 20.99 -0.41
C ILE A 262 -6.00 19.73 -0.03
N VAL A 263 -6.67 18.59 -0.18
CA VAL A 263 -6.12 17.26 0.13
C VAL A 263 -5.52 16.67 -1.14
N PRO A 264 -4.26 16.18 -1.12
CA PRO A 264 -3.65 15.57 -2.29
C PRO A 264 -4.46 14.37 -2.81
N GLY A 265 -4.70 14.32 -4.11
CA GLY A 265 -5.43 13.21 -4.72
C GLY A 265 -4.71 11.87 -4.58
N LYS A 266 -3.37 11.87 -4.56
CA LYS A 266 -2.58 10.67 -4.24
C LYS A 266 -2.99 10.08 -2.89
N THR A 267 -3.07 10.91 -1.84
CA THR A 267 -3.51 10.49 -0.52
C THR A 267 -4.92 9.90 -0.55
N LEU A 268 -5.86 10.59 -1.20
CA LEU A 268 -7.26 10.14 -1.28
C LEU A 268 -7.39 8.83 -2.05
N ASN A 269 -6.63 8.65 -3.12
CA ASN A 269 -6.56 7.39 -3.86
C ASN A 269 -6.08 6.22 -2.98
N GLU A 270 -5.06 6.43 -2.15
CA GLU A 270 -4.57 5.37 -1.26
C GLU A 270 -5.56 5.11 -0.10
N ILE A 271 -6.15 6.15 0.50
CA ILE A 271 -7.18 6.02 1.53
C ILE A 271 -8.38 5.23 1.00
N SER A 272 -8.86 5.51 -0.20
CA SER A 272 -10.03 4.81 -0.79
C SER A 272 -9.82 3.31 -0.95
N LYS A 273 -8.56 2.85 -1.07
CA LYS A 273 -8.20 1.42 -1.16
C LYS A 273 -8.15 0.72 0.20
N ILE A 274 -7.98 1.51 1.28
CA ILE A 274 -7.84 0.99 2.65
C ILE A 274 -9.19 0.99 3.36
N LEU A 275 -10.02 2.02 3.14
CA LEU A 275 -11.32 2.15 3.77
C LEU A 275 -12.21 0.93 3.50
N SER A 276 -12.88 0.44 4.55
CA SER A 276 -13.94 -0.55 4.42
C SER A 276 -15.11 0.02 3.60
N GLY A 277 -15.93 -0.84 3.05
CA GLY A 277 -17.16 -0.42 2.36
C GLY A 277 -18.39 -0.39 3.28
N GLU A 278 -18.19 -0.41 4.61
CA GLU A 278 -19.25 -0.57 5.59
C GLU A 278 -19.76 0.78 6.08
N LEU A 279 -21.07 0.89 6.27
CA LEU A 279 -21.73 2.12 6.71
C LEU A 279 -21.53 2.39 8.20
N GLU A 280 -21.34 1.33 8.99
CA GLU A 280 -21.25 1.40 10.45
C GLU A 280 -19.85 1.84 10.93
N ASN A 281 -18.83 1.61 10.11
CA ASN A 281 -17.46 1.98 10.45
C ASN A 281 -17.24 3.47 10.21
N GLU A 282 -16.76 4.15 11.23
CA GLU A 282 -16.48 5.59 11.19
C GLU A 282 -15.05 5.89 10.76
N VAL A 283 -14.88 7.06 10.16
CA VAL A 283 -13.59 7.71 9.97
C VAL A 283 -13.64 9.09 10.63
N ARG A 284 -12.61 9.41 11.39
CA ARG A 284 -12.40 10.73 12.02
C ARG A 284 -11.34 11.47 11.27
N ILE A 285 -11.67 12.67 10.80
CA ILE A 285 -10.76 13.50 10.01
C ILE A 285 -10.44 14.75 10.81
N TYR A 286 -9.15 14.96 11.08
CA TYR A 286 -8.64 16.12 11.79
C TYR A 286 -7.88 17.02 10.82
N PHE A 287 -8.06 18.30 10.96
CA PHE A 287 -7.41 19.30 10.10
C PHE A 287 -6.48 20.20 10.93
N SER A 288 -5.32 20.49 10.36
CA SER A 288 -4.40 21.52 10.83
C SER A 288 -4.04 22.46 9.69
N GLU A 289 -3.21 23.45 9.92
CA GLU A 289 -2.78 24.38 8.87
C GLU A 289 -2.07 23.70 7.71
N ARG A 290 -1.31 22.62 7.98
CA ARG A 290 -0.45 21.98 6.98
C ARG A 290 -0.72 20.50 6.75
N HIS A 291 -1.52 19.88 7.61
CA HIS A 291 -1.76 18.45 7.57
C HIS A 291 -3.23 18.11 7.75
N VAL A 292 -3.62 16.98 7.19
CA VAL A 292 -4.88 16.29 7.46
C VAL A 292 -4.54 14.90 8.01
N LEU A 293 -5.28 14.47 9.02
CA LEU A 293 -5.15 13.15 9.62
C LEU A 293 -6.49 12.43 9.52
N PHE A 294 -6.44 11.23 8.98
CA PHE A 294 -7.57 10.30 8.92
C PHE A 294 -7.32 9.18 9.92
N GLU A 295 -8.24 8.97 10.83
CA GLU A 295 -8.19 7.91 11.85
C GLU A 295 -9.39 7.00 11.69
N PHE A 296 -9.15 5.73 11.46
CA PHE A 296 -10.17 4.70 11.30
C PHE A 296 -9.60 3.34 11.68
N ASP A 297 -10.44 2.50 12.28
CA ASP A 297 -10.04 1.21 12.82
C ASP A 297 -8.76 1.33 13.68
N ASN A 298 -7.73 0.58 13.34
CA ASN A 298 -6.43 0.64 14.01
C ASN A 298 -5.39 1.44 13.21
N THR A 299 -5.82 2.31 12.31
CA THR A 299 -4.95 2.99 11.33
C THR A 299 -5.06 4.50 11.41
N ILE A 300 -3.93 5.15 11.34
CA ILE A 300 -3.78 6.60 11.19
C ILE A 300 -3.10 6.86 9.86
N VAL A 301 -3.71 7.70 9.04
CA VAL A 301 -3.13 8.22 7.79
C VAL A 301 -2.94 9.71 7.93
N LEU A 302 -1.70 10.16 7.90
CA LEU A 302 -1.33 11.56 7.96
C LEU A 302 -0.87 12.02 6.59
N SER A 303 -1.43 13.12 6.09
CA SER A 303 -1.02 13.70 4.81
C SER A 303 -0.76 15.18 4.93
N ARG A 304 0.26 15.65 4.21
CA ARG A 304 0.50 17.06 4.01
C ARG A 304 -0.57 17.64 3.09
N LEU A 305 -1.09 18.82 3.42
CA LEU A 305 -2.04 19.56 2.59
C LEU A 305 -1.31 20.31 1.45
N ILE A 306 -2.01 20.54 0.36
CA ILE A 306 -1.53 21.43 -0.71
C ILE A 306 -1.82 22.87 -0.30
N GLU A 307 -0.78 23.67 -0.24
CA GLU A 307 -0.88 25.10 0.11
C GLU A 307 -1.40 25.92 -1.08
N GLY A 308 -2.29 26.87 -0.82
CA GLY A 308 -2.83 27.81 -1.80
C GLY A 308 -4.35 27.95 -1.74
N GLU A 309 -4.88 28.83 -2.59
CA GLU A 309 -6.32 29.01 -2.74
C GLU A 309 -6.85 28.17 -3.89
N TYR A 310 -7.90 27.41 -3.64
CA TYR A 310 -8.57 26.65 -4.70
C TYR A 310 -9.36 27.57 -5.62
N TYR A 311 -9.62 27.12 -6.83
CA TYR A 311 -10.33 27.90 -7.84
C TYR A 311 -11.75 28.25 -7.41
N LYS A 312 -12.26 29.43 -7.87
CA LYS A 312 -13.62 29.90 -7.58
C LYS A 312 -14.63 29.19 -8.47
N ILE A 313 -14.99 27.97 -8.09
CA ILE A 313 -15.84 27.06 -8.87
C ILE A 313 -17.16 27.70 -9.27
N ASN A 314 -17.80 28.49 -8.38
CA ASN A 314 -19.08 29.14 -8.67
C ASN A 314 -19.03 30.10 -9.87
N GLN A 315 -17.84 30.65 -10.19
CA GLN A 315 -17.64 31.51 -11.35
C GLN A 315 -17.44 30.71 -12.65
N MET A 316 -17.08 29.44 -12.55
CA MET A 316 -16.87 28.53 -13.69
C MET A 316 -18.16 27.80 -14.10
N LEU A 317 -19.12 27.70 -13.19
CA LEU A 317 -20.41 27.07 -13.43
C LEU A 317 -21.41 28.16 -13.89
N SER A 318 -21.65 28.23 -15.21
CA SER A 318 -22.69 29.09 -15.76
C SER A 318 -24.07 28.59 -15.29
N GLY A 319 -24.91 29.51 -14.79
CA GLY A 319 -26.33 29.24 -14.48
C GLY A 319 -27.21 29.37 -15.70
N ASP A 320 -26.76 30.03 -16.78
CA ASP A 320 -27.51 30.30 -17.97
C ASP A 320 -27.28 29.20 -19.01
N TYR A 321 -28.31 28.46 -19.35
CA TYR A 321 -28.29 27.47 -20.42
C TYR A 321 -29.51 27.67 -21.32
N GLU A 322 -29.32 27.65 -22.62
CA GLU A 322 -30.38 27.72 -23.62
C GLU A 322 -31.04 26.35 -23.81
N THR A 323 -30.29 25.27 -23.60
CA THR A 323 -30.77 23.90 -23.83
C THR A 323 -30.56 23.04 -22.59
N LYS A 324 -31.63 22.35 -22.15
CA LYS A 324 -31.61 21.36 -21.09
C LYS A 324 -32.06 20.01 -21.60
N LEU A 325 -31.27 18.97 -21.34
CA LEU A 325 -31.57 17.61 -21.76
C LEU A 325 -31.79 16.72 -20.55
N THR A 326 -32.79 15.82 -20.66
CA THR A 326 -32.94 14.71 -19.74
C THR A 326 -32.83 13.41 -20.52
N ILE A 327 -31.79 12.63 -20.21
CA ILE A 327 -31.40 11.42 -20.96
C ILE A 327 -31.19 10.24 -20.03
N ASN A 328 -31.42 9.03 -20.56
CA ASN A 328 -31.08 7.82 -19.84
C ASN A 328 -29.56 7.64 -19.80
N ARG A 329 -28.99 7.65 -18.59
CA ARG A 329 -27.53 7.56 -18.38
C ARG A 329 -26.91 6.33 -19.04
N LYS A 330 -27.55 5.15 -18.94
CA LYS A 330 -27.01 3.89 -19.48
C LYS A 330 -26.94 3.94 -20.99
N MET A 331 -28.03 4.35 -21.65
CA MET A 331 -28.08 4.45 -23.11
C MET A 331 -27.06 5.48 -23.64
N PHE A 332 -26.92 6.62 -22.94
CA PHE A 332 -25.95 7.64 -23.31
C PHE A 332 -24.52 7.15 -23.19
N LEU A 333 -24.18 6.48 -22.09
CA LEU A 333 -22.87 5.86 -21.90
C LEU A 333 -22.54 4.85 -23.01
N GLU A 334 -23.48 3.96 -23.35
CA GLU A 334 -23.30 2.98 -24.41
C GLU A 334 -23.10 3.64 -25.80
N CYS A 335 -23.74 4.81 -26.05
CA CYS A 335 -23.51 5.58 -27.27
C CYS A 335 -22.10 6.19 -27.32
N ILE A 336 -21.65 6.77 -26.20
CA ILE A 336 -20.29 7.31 -26.09
C ILE A 336 -19.25 6.20 -26.24
N ASP A 337 -19.42 5.07 -25.59
CA ASP A 337 -18.51 3.91 -25.70
C ASP A 337 -18.37 3.48 -27.17
N ARG A 338 -19.49 3.40 -27.91
CA ARG A 338 -19.42 3.08 -29.35
C ARG A 338 -18.73 4.16 -30.18
N ALA A 339 -18.97 5.44 -29.88
CA ALA A 339 -18.37 6.54 -30.59
C ALA A 339 -16.83 6.64 -30.37
N THR A 340 -16.35 6.17 -29.23
CA THR A 340 -14.94 6.22 -28.87
C THR A 340 -14.12 5.01 -29.32
N LEU A 341 -14.73 3.94 -29.84
CA LEU A 341 -14.06 2.69 -30.21
C LEU A 341 -12.86 2.88 -31.19
N LEU A 342 -12.92 3.87 -32.05
CA LEU A 342 -11.87 4.14 -33.03
C LEU A 342 -10.94 5.31 -32.63
N ILE A 343 -11.15 5.89 -31.45
CA ILE A 343 -10.32 6.98 -30.94
C ILE A 343 -9.20 6.37 -30.09
N LYS A 344 -7.95 6.59 -30.47
CA LYS A 344 -6.79 6.19 -29.67
C LYS A 344 -6.68 7.10 -28.44
N GLU A 345 -6.26 6.58 -27.30
CA GLU A 345 -6.07 7.36 -26.05
C GLU A 345 -5.14 8.57 -26.23
N SER A 346 -4.18 8.48 -27.16
CA SER A 346 -3.29 9.58 -27.52
C SER A 346 -3.94 10.67 -28.39
N GLU A 347 -5.11 10.39 -28.99
CA GLU A 347 -5.82 11.31 -29.88
C GLU A 347 -6.96 11.98 -29.12
N LYS A 348 -6.78 13.25 -28.75
CA LYS A 348 -7.84 14.07 -28.11
C LYS A 348 -8.88 14.52 -29.16
N LYS A 349 -9.68 13.59 -29.68
CA LYS A 349 -10.77 13.91 -30.62
C LYS A 349 -12.06 14.17 -29.86
N PRO A 350 -12.74 15.30 -30.08
CA PRO A 350 -14.04 15.58 -29.45
C PRO A 350 -15.16 14.72 -30.07
N ILE A 351 -16.11 14.36 -29.24
CA ILE A 351 -17.42 13.85 -29.69
C ILE A 351 -18.34 15.04 -29.91
N ILE A 352 -18.95 15.12 -31.09
CA ILE A 352 -19.91 16.17 -31.42
C ILE A 352 -21.32 15.64 -31.13
N LEU A 353 -22.04 16.33 -30.26
CA LEU A 353 -23.43 16.04 -29.97
C LEU A 353 -24.33 16.96 -30.81
N ALA A 354 -25.08 16.39 -31.75
CA ALA A 354 -26.07 17.11 -32.53
C ALA A 354 -27.43 16.95 -31.83
N ILE A 355 -27.96 18.05 -31.29
CA ILE A 355 -29.19 18.06 -30.51
C ILE A 355 -30.30 18.67 -31.33
N THR A 356 -31.44 17.96 -31.44
CA THR A 356 -32.65 18.41 -32.07
C THR A 356 -33.82 18.32 -31.06
N GLU A 357 -35.02 18.77 -31.43
CA GLU A 357 -36.19 18.68 -30.55
C GLU A 357 -36.58 17.26 -30.16
N SER A 358 -36.21 16.27 -30.95
CA SER A 358 -36.62 14.87 -30.76
C SER A 358 -35.49 13.87 -30.67
N SER A 359 -34.24 14.28 -30.92
CA SER A 359 -33.09 13.38 -30.94
C SER A 359 -31.77 14.08 -30.57
N MET A 360 -30.82 13.26 -30.17
CA MET A 360 -29.42 13.67 -29.91
C MET A 360 -28.48 12.65 -30.52
#